data_fda1ccef3334aba61592e7e1b43bc83b
#
_entry.id   fda1ccef3334aba61592e7e1b43bc83b
#
_cell.length_a   1.000
_cell.length_b   1.000
_cell.length_c   1.000
_cell.angle_alpha   90.00
_cell.angle_beta   90.00
_cell.angle_gamma   90.00
#
_symmetry.space_group_name_H-M   'P 1'
#
loop_
_entity.id
_entity.type
_entity.pdbx_description
1 polymer ?
#
loop_
_entity_poly.entity_id
_entity_poly.type
_entity_poly.pdbx_seq_one_letter_code
_entity_poly.pdbx_strand_id
1 'polypeptide(L)'
;MILYTLHGNGYQDIAQLSSCQGATVYVNLTNRCPCACTFCLRTTKKMAETNSLWLQKQPTIEEVIAEFESIDISLYDEIIFCGFGEPTERLDAIIEISKYIKKINSNMPTRINTNGLGDLINKKEIAPLLKDLIDTVSISLNAPT
;
A
#
# COMPACT_ATOMS: atom_id res chain seq x y z
N MET A 1 -5.23 -6.15 -7.96
CA MET A 1 -4.23 -6.74 -7.03
C MET A 1 -4.25 -5.96 -5.73
N ILE A 2 -4.60 -6.62 -4.65
CA ILE A 2 -4.56 -6.01 -3.29
C ILE A 2 -3.13 -6.10 -2.74
N LEU A 3 -2.58 -7.30 -2.64
CA LEU A 3 -1.18 -7.50 -2.26
C LEU A 3 -0.37 -7.82 -3.51
N TYR A 4 0.69 -7.07 -3.75
CA TYR A 4 1.51 -7.25 -4.92
C TYR A 4 2.99 -7.07 -4.59
N THR A 5 3.85 -7.50 -5.50
CA THR A 5 5.28 -7.24 -5.46
C THR A 5 5.77 -6.80 -6.84
N LEU A 6 6.98 -6.30 -6.90
CA LEU A 6 7.63 -5.97 -8.16
C LEU A 6 8.42 -7.17 -8.65
N HIS A 7 8.19 -7.58 -9.89
CA HIS A 7 8.90 -8.67 -10.53
C HIS A 7 9.27 -8.28 -11.95
N GLY A 8 10.56 -8.19 -12.23
CA GLY A 8 11.03 -7.67 -13.51
C GLY A 8 10.57 -6.23 -13.72
N ASN A 9 9.89 -5.97 -14.84
CA ASN A 9 9.40 -4.64 -15.19
C ASN A 9 7.92 -4.43 -14.85
N GLY A 10 7.30 -5.32 -14.06
CA GLY A 10 5.87 -5.27 -13.79
C GLY A 10 5.50 -5.57 -12.36
N TYR A 11 4.20 -5.46 -12.12
CA TYR A 11 3.59 -5.80 -10.84
C TYR A 11 3.07 -7.23 -10.89
N GLN A 12 3.23 -7.95 -9.81
CA GLN A 12 2.75 -9.33 -9.73
C GLN A 12 1.95 -9.56 -8.46
N ASP A 13 0.79 -10.19 -8.61
CA ASP A 13 -0.07 -10.57 -7.50
C ASP A 13 0.65 -11.62 -6.64
N ILE A 14 0.81 -11.33 -5.35
CA ILE A 14 1.51 -12.22 -4.43
C ILE A 14 0.82 -13.57 -4.32
N ALA A 15 -0.51 -13.61 -4.41
CA ALA A 15 -1.27 -14.85 -4.34
C ALA A 15 -0.92 -15.83 -5.46
N GLN A 16 -0.35 -15.35 -6.56
CA GLN A 16 0.04 -16.16 -7.71
C GLN A 16 1.51 -16.61 -7.67
N LEU A 17 2.27 -16.18 -6.67
CA LEU A 17 3.67 -16.55 -6.54
C LEU A 17 3.82 -17.84 -5.74
N SER A 18 4.56 -18.80 -6.27
CA SER A 18 4.82 -20.07 -5.60
C SER A 18 5.89 -19.94 -4.50
N SER A 19 6.79 -18.98 -4.63
CA SER A 19 7.78 -18.67 -3.61
C SER A 19 8.38 -17.30 -3.89
N CYS A 20 8.45 -16.46 -2.86
CA CYS A 20 9.08 -15.15 -2.98
C CYS A 20 9.72 -14.82 -1.65
N GLN A 21 11.00 -15.13 -1.52
CA GLN A 21 11.77 -14.86 -0.31
C GLN A 21 12.57 -13.57 -0.49
N GLY A 22 12.56 -12.70 0.53
CA GLY A 22 13.32 -11.45 0.52
C GLY A 22 12.70 -10.34 -0.31
N ALA A 23 11.42 -10.45 -0.67
CA ALA A 23 10.71 -9.44 -1.43
C ALA A 23 9.91 -8.50 -0.52
N THR A 24 9.48 -7.38 -1.09
CA THR A 24 8.59 -6.43 -0.44
C THR A 24 7.14 -6.75 -0.78
N VAL A 25 6.26 -6.70 0.22
CA VAL A 25 4.81 -6.75 0.01
C VAL A 25 4.29 -5.33 -0.09
N TYR A 26 3.67 -5.00 -1.21
CA TYR A 26 2.96 -3.73 -1.39
C TYR A 26 1.47 -3.95 -1.17
N VAL A 27 0.84 -3.04 -0.42
CA VAL A 27 -0.60 -3.11 -0.11
C VAL A 27 -1.32 -2.00 -0.84
N ASN A 28 -2.22 -2.38 -1.74
CA ASN A 28 -2.98 -1.48 -2.58
C ASN A 28 -4.41 -1.35 -2.03
N LEU A 29 -4.73 -0.21 -1.42
CA LEU A 29 -5.97 -0.02 -0.67
C LEU A 29 -7.04 0.77 -1.40
N THR A 30 -6.65 1.61 -2.36
CA THR A 30 -7.60 2.53 -2.99
C THR A 30 -7.06 3.07 -4.31
N ASN A 31 -7.98 3.44 -5.20
CA ASN A 31 -7.65 4.21 -6.39
C ASN A 31 -7.76 5.72 -6.15
N ARG A 32 -8.24 6.14 -4.99
CA ARG A 32 -8.48 7.55 -4.69
C ARG A 32 -7.17 8.28 -4.44
N CYS A 33 -7.04 9.45 -5.08
CA CYS A 33 -5.93 10.35 -4.82
C CYS A 33 -6.39 11.78 -5.14
N PRO A 34 -6.20 12.76 -4.23
CA PRO A 34 -6.58 14.15 -4.50
C PRO A 34 -5.63 14.84 -5.48
N CYS A 35 -4.48 14.26 -5.76
CA CYS A 35 -3.47 14.82 -6.67
C CYS A 35 -3.70 14.34 -8.10
N ALA A 36 -3.53 15.28 -9.05
CA ALA A 36 -3.57 15.00 -10.49
C ALA A 36 -2.16 15.19 -11.06
N CYS A 37 -1.21 14.39 -10.60
CA CYS A 37 0.18 14.49 -11.03
C CYS A 37 0.34 14.10 -12.50
N THR A 38 1.03 14.93 -13.28
CA THR A 38 1.25 14.68 -14.70
C THR A 38 2.11 13.44 -14.95
N PHE A 39 2.95 13.09 -14.00
CA PHE A 39 3.83 11.92 -14.07
C PHE A 39 3.25 10.67 -13.36
N CYS A 40 1.98 10.73 -12.89
CA CYS A 40 1.37 9.62 -12.17
C CYS A 40 1.18 8.41 -13.07
N LEU A 41 1.56 7.23 -12.58
CA LEU A 41 1.47 5.98 -13.33
C LEU A 41 0.05 5.67 -13.79
N ARG A 42 -0.96 6.08 -13.02
CA ARG A 42 -2.36 5.85 -13.37
C ARG A 42 -2.83 6.69 -14.56
N THR A 43 -2.10 7.78 -14.90
CA THR A 43 -2.42 8.64 -16.03
C THR A 43 -1.48 8.47 -17.20
N THR A 44 -0.26 7.97 -16.98
CA THR A 44 0.79 7.85 -17.99
C THR A 44 0.94 6.43 -18.55
N LYS A 45 0.54 5.41 -17.81
CA LYS A 45 0.56 4.03 -18.27
C LYS A 45 -0.82 3.63 -18.78
N LYS A 46 -0.84 2.87 -19.87
CA LYS A 46 -2.08 2.25 -20.36
C LYS A 46 -2.55 1.24 -19.32
N MET A 47 -3.78 1.44 -18.85
CA MET A 47 -4.36 0.62 -17.79
C MET A 47 -4.96 -0.70 -18.28
N ALA A 48 -4.85 -0.99 -19.57
CA ALA A 48 -5.49 -2.14 -20.21
C ALA A 48 -4.74 -3.46 -20.02
N GLU A 49 -3.70 -3.48 -19.23
CA GLU A 49 -2.86 -4.66 -19.10
C GLU A 49 -3.25 -5.51 -17.90
N THR A 50 -3.03 -6.82 -18.03
CA THR A 50 -3.44 -7.84 -17.07
C THR A 50 -2.84 -7.69 -15.67
N ASN A 51 -1.82 -6.83 -15.50
CA ASN A 51 -1.14 -6.58 -14.25
C ASN A 51 -1.39 -5.17 -13.71
N SER A 52 -2.55 -4.60 -14.00
CA SER A 52 -2.90 -3.25 -13.52
C SER A 52 -3.12 -3.21 -12.02
N LEU A 53 -2.61 -2.16 -11.37
CA LEU A 53 -2.89 -1.87 -9.96
C LEU A 53 -4.26 -1.22 -9.76
N TRP A 54 -4.99 -0.92 -10.84
CA TRP A 54 -6.32 -0.35 -10.73
C TRP A 54 -7.28 -1.34 -10.09
N LEU A 55 -7.85 -0.96 -8.96
CA LEU A 55 -8.78 -1.81 -8.24
C LEU A 55 -10.16 -1.75 -8.89
N GLN A 56 -10.76 -2.91 -9.13
CA GLN A 56 -12.14 -3.01 -9.64
C GLN A 56 -13.12 -2.48 -8.60
N LYS A 57 -12.84 -2.73 -7.33
CA LYS A 57 -13.56 -2.17 -6.19
C LYS A 57 -12.56 -1.90 -5.07
N GLN A 58 -12.91 -1.00 -4.17
CA GLN A 58 -12.10 -0.73 -3.00
C GLN A 58 -12.21 -1.90 -2.01
N PRO A 59 -11.07 -2.57 -1.67
CA PRO A 59 -11.15 -3.74 -0.78
C PRO A 59 -11.55 -3.33 0.64
N THR A 60 -12.26 -4.22 1.32
CA THR A 60 -12.53 -4.05 2.74
C THR A 60 -11.29 -4.43 3.55
N ILE A 61 -11.26 -4.00 4.82
CA ILE A 61 -10.18 -4.37 5.74
C ILE A 61 -10.09 -5.90 5.86
N GLU A 62 -11.25 -6.56 5.96
CA GLU A 62 -11.33 -8.02 6.08
C GLU A 62 -10.79 -8.73 4.85
N GLU A 63 -11.07 -8.20 3.66
CA GLU A 63 -10.53 -8.75 2.41
C GLU A 63 -9.01 -8.66 2.37
N VAL A 64 -8.43 -7.55 2.81
CA VAL A 64 -6.98 -7.38 2.85
C VAL A 64 -6.35 -8.33 3.88
N ILE A 65 -6.94 -8.44 5.06
CA ILE A 65 -6.45 -9.34 6.10
C ILE A 65 -6.53 -10.79 5.62
N ALA A 66 -7.60 -11.17 4.94
CA ALA A 66 -7.74 -12.53 4.39
C ALA A 66 -6.61 -12.85 3.39
N GLU A 67 -6.21 -11.89 2.57
CA GLU A 67 -5.06 -12.10 1.69
C GLU A 67 -3.74 -12.26 2.46
N PHE A 68 -3.53 -11.48 3.53
CA PHE A 68 -2.37 -11.67 4.40
C PHE A 68 -2.37 -13.05 5.08
N GLU A 69 -3.53 -13.56 5.45
CA GLU A 69 -3.65 -14.90 6.04
C GLU A 69 -3.27 -16.01 5.07
N SER A 70 -3.36 -15.75 3.78
CA SER A 70 -3.01 -16.73 2.74
C SER A 70 -1.52 -16.80 2.45
N ILE A 71 -0.71 -15.89 2.99
CA ILE A 71 0.74 -15.85 2.78
C ILE A 71 1.48 -15.92 4.10
N ASP A 72 2.76 -16.30 4.04
CA ASP A 72 3.66 -16.25 5.19
C ASP A 72 4.49 -14.97 5.12
N ILE A 73 4.13 -13.96 5.90
CA ILE A 73 4.82 -12.66 5.87
C ILE A 73 6.27 -12.74 6.33
N SER A 74 6.65 -13.79 7.07
CA SER A 74 8.05 -13.97 7.50
C SER A 74 9.01 -14.17 6.33
N LEU A 75 8.50 -14.51 5.15
CA LEU A 75 9.29 -14.67 3.93
C LEU A 75 9.61 -13.32 3.27
N TYR A 76 9.03 -12.24 3.73
CA TYR A 76 9.17 -10.91 3.14
C TYR A 76 9.97 -9.99 4.05
N ASP A 77 10.61 -8.97 3.46
CA ASP A 77 11.48 -8.05 4.19
C ASP A 77 10.76 -6.83 4.73
N GLU A 78 9.70 -6.40 4.07
CA GLU A 78 9.02 -5.15 4.40
C GLU A 78 7.59 -5.16 3.85
N ILE A 79 6.70 -4.44 4.50
CA ILE A 79 5.34 -4.20 4.03
C ILE A 79 5.17 -2.70 3.78
N ILE A 80 4.77 -2.33 2.56
CA ILE A 80 4.61 -0.94 2.14
C ILE A 80 3.19 -0.68 1.66
N PHE A 81 2.53 0.30 2.28
CA PHE A 81 1.23 0.78 1.77
C PHE A 81 1.47 1.71 0.59
N CYS A 82 1.16 1.23 -0.60
CA CYS A 82 1.42 1.94 -1.86
C CYS A 82 0.57 1.34 -2.98
N GLY A 83 0.06 2.17 -3.87
CA GLY A 83 -0.72 1.76 -5.03
C GLY A 83 -0.95 2.94 -5.96
N PHE A 84 -1.96 2.87 -6.81
CA PHE A 84 -2.33 3.99 -7.69
C PHE A 84 -2.96 5.14 -6.92
N GLY A 85 -3.63 4.86 -5.81
CA GLY A 85 -4.24 5.88 -4.97
C GLY A 85 -3.32 6.34 -3.85
N GLU A 86 -3.79 7.30 -3.09
CA GLU A 86 -3.11 7.80 -1.90
C GLU A 86 -3.53 6.96 -0.70
N PRO A 87 -2.61 6.21 -0.06
CA PRO A 87 -2.98 5.32 1.05
C PRO A 87 -3.70 6.00 2.20
N THR A 88 -3.37 7.27 2.50
CA THR A 88 -4.00 8.00 3.62
C THR A 88 -5.47 8.33 3.38
N GLU A 89 -5.99 8.14 2.16
CA GLU A 89 -7.44 8.13 1.91
C GLU A 89 -8.14 6.99 2.65
N ARG A 90 -7.39 5.94 3.03
CA ARG A 90 -7.86 4.80 3.79
C ARG A 90 -7.11 4.68 5.12
N LEU A 91 -7.08 5.76 5.90
CA LEU A 91 -6.37 5.78 7.18
C LEU A 91 -6.86 4.68 8.13
N ASP A 92 -8.16 4.45 8.19
CA ASP A 92 -8.77 3.39 9.01
C ASP A 92 -8.21 2.02 8.66
N ALA A 93 -8.10 1.73 7.36
CA ALA A 93 -7.54 0.47 6.88
C ALA A 93 -6.06 0.35 7.22
N ILE A 94 -5.28 1.42 7.03
CA ILE A 94 -3.86 1.43 7.39
C ILE A 94 -3.69 1.07 8.87
N ILE A 95 -4.46 1.69 9.75
CA ILE A 95 -4.38 1.46 11.20
C ILE A 95 -4.70 0.00 11.53
N GLU A 96 -5.82 -0.51 11.07
CA GLU A 96 -6.28 -1.86 11.40
C GLU A 96 -5.37 -2.94 10.81
N ILE A 97 -4.94 -2.77 9.57
CA ILE A 97 -4.05 -3.72 8.91
C ILE A 97 -2.67 -3.70 9.59
N SER A 98 -2.16 -2.53 9.94
CA SER A 98 -0.88 -2.41 10.64
C SER A 98 -0.92 -3.07 12.01
N LYS A 99 -2.02 -2.91 12.75
CA LYS A 99 -2.21 -3.61 14.02
C LYS A 99 -2.18 -5.12 13.84
N TYR A 100 -2.84 -5.63 12.82
CA TYR A 100 -2.82 -7.05 12.48
C TYR A 100 -1.40 -7.53 12.20
N ILE A 101 -0.66 -6.80 11.36
CA ILE A 101 0.72 -7.14 11.00
C ILE A 101 1.61 -7.19 12.24
N LYS A 102 1.55 -6.16 13.11
CA LYS A 102 2.37 -6.09 14.31
C LYS A 102 1.98 -7.16 15.33
N LYS A 103 0.73 -7.61 15.33
CA LYS A 103 0.26 -8.70 16.19
C LYS A 103 0.89 -10.04 15.80
N ILE A 104 1.00 -10.33 14.50
CA ILE A 104 1.56 -11.60 14.03
C ILE A 104 3.08 -11.56 13.90
N ASN A 105 3.67 -10.39 13.66
CA ASN A 105 5.12 -10.20 13.62
C ASN A 105 5.47 -8.75 13.99
N SER A 106 5.76 -8.52 15.26
CA SER A 106 6.07 -7.18 15.77
C SER A 106 7.35 -6.57 15.18
N ASN A 107 8.23 -7.39 14.60
CA ASN A 107 9.49 -6.95 13.99
C ASN A 107 9.39 -6.68 12.49
N MET A 108 8.24 -6.93 11.87
CA MET A 108 8.07 -6.67 10.45
C MET A 108 8.10 -5.17 10.17
N PRO A 109 9.06 -4.67 9.35
CA PRO A 109 9.09 -3.27 8.99
C PRO A 109 7.86 -2.88 8.17
N THR A 110 7.26 -1.75 8.51
CA THR A 110 6.12 -1.20 7.78
C THR A 110 6.44 0.21 7.30
N ARG A 111 6.01 0.52 6.08
CA ARG A 111 6.22 1.83 5.47
C ARG A 111 4.94 2.28 4.79
N ILE A 112 4.75 3.59 4.73
CA ILE A 112 3.73 4.22 3.90
C ILE A 112 4.42 5.15 2.89
N ASN A 113 4.04 5.03 1.62
CA ASN A 113 4.44 5.96 0.58
C ASN A 113 3.26 6.89 0.32
N THR A 114 3.41 8.17 0.61
CA THR A 114 2.30 9.14 0.63
C THR A 114 2.68 10.43 -0.08
N ASN A 115 1.67 11.18 -0.53
CA ASN A 115 1.85 12.54 -1.05
C ASN A 115 1.97 13.60 0.05
N GLY A 116 1.86 13.21 1.32
CA GLY A 116 1.99 14.12 2.46
C GLY A 116 0.73 14.89 2.82
N LEU A 117 -0.39 14.65 2.15
CA LEU A 117 -1.64 15.38 2.41
C LEU A 117 -2.57 14.67 3.40
N GLY A 118 -2.06 13.67 4.12
CA GLY A 118 -2.87 12.86 5.03
C GLY A 118 -3.63 13.66 6.07
N ASP A 119 -3.00 14.67 6.66
CA ASP A 119 -3.67 15.53 7.67
C ASP A 119 -4.84 16.30 7.06
N LEU A 120 -4.67 16.83 5.86
CA LEU A 120 -5.74 17.54 5.14
C LEU A 120 -6.86 16.61 4.72
N ILE A 121 -6.51 15.43 4.18
CA ILE A 121 -7.49 14.43 3.73
C ILE A 121 -8.36 13.98 4.90
N ASN A 122 -7.75 13.71 6.05
CA ASN A 122 -8.44 13.18 7.22
C ASN A 122 -8.95 14.25 8.18
N LYS A 123 -8.63 15.52 7.92
CA LYS A 123 -9.02 16.69 8.75
C LYS A 123 -8.55 16.58 10.19
N LYS A 124 -7.39 15.98 10.40
CA LYS A 124 -6.76 15.77 11.71
C LYS A 124 -5.30 15.38 11.53
N GLU A 125 -4.50 15.53 12.57
CA GLU A 125 -3.13 15.04 12.59
C GLU A 125 -3.14 13.52 12.60
N ILE A 126 -2.48 12.90 11.62
CA ILE A 126 -2.44 11.43 11.48
C ILE A 126 -1.19 10.80 12.10
N ALA A 127 -0.10 11.56 12.25
CA ALA A 127 1.15 11.03 12.78
C ALA A 127 1.00 10.32 14.13
N PRO A 128 0.27 10.87 15.12
CA PRO A 128 0.08 10.18 16.39
C PRO A 128 -0.65 8.83 16.23
N LEU A 129 -1.53 8.73 15.25
CA LEU A 129 -2.30 7.50 14.98
C LEU A 129 -1.46 6.41 14.34
N LEU A 130 -0.38 6.79 13.66
CA LEU A 130 0.53 5.87 12.98
C LEU A 130 1.72 5.46 13.87
N LYS A 131 1.89 6.12 15.00
CA LYS A 131 2.97 5.82 15.93
C LYS A 131 2.90 4.36 16.37
N ASP A 132 4.05 3.69 16.38
CA ASP A 132 4.21 2.27 16.72
C ASP A 132 3.55 1.30 15.73
N LEU A 133 2.88 1.80 14.68
CA LEU A 133 2.27 0.99 13.63
C LEU A 133 3.04 1.08 12.32
N ILE A 134 3.53 2.27 11.98
CA ILE A 134 4.29 2.54 10.75
C ILE A 134 5.70 2.96 11.13
N ASP A 135 6.69 2.21 10.67
CA ASP A 135 8.09 2.47 11.00
C ASP A 135 8.70 3.58 10.15
N THR A 136 8.26 3.72 8.90
CA THR A 136 8.80 4.69 7.95
C THR A 136 7.69 5.35 7.17
N VAL A 137 7.75 6.68 7.05
CA VAL A 137 6.87 7.46 6.17
C VAL A 137 7.72 8.08 5.07
N SER A 138 7.44 7.69 3.82
CA SER A 138 8.12 8.21 2.65
C SER A 138 7.18 9.19 1.94
N ILE A 139 7.56 10.47 1.94
CA ILE A 139 6.71 11.53 1.38
C ILE A 139 7.27 11.95 0.02
N SER A 140 6.42 11.89 -1.00
CA SER A 140 6.73 12.40 -2.32
C SER A 140 6.28 13.85 -2.42
N LEU A 141 7.24 14.76 -2.65
CA LEU A 141 6.95 16.17 -2.88
C LEU A 141 6.60 16.36 -4.35
N ASN A 142 5.31 16.37 -4.64
CA ASN A 142 4.79 16.53 -6.00
C ASN A 142 4.54 18.01 -6.26
N ALA A 143 5.62 18.80 -6.26
CA ALA A 143 5.50 20.24 -6.47
C ALA A 143 5.11 20.52 -7.93
N PRO A 144 4.19 21.46 -8.16
CA PRO A 144 3.91 21.92 -9.52
C PRO A 144 5.14 22.66 -10.05
N THR A 145 5.53 22.28 -11.22
CA THR A 145 6.61 22.96 -11.94
C THR A 145 6.03 23.97 -12.92
#